data_872d4bfe25752b53d233efab677cf5c8
#
_entry.id   872d4bfe25752b53d233efab677cf5c8
#
_cell.length_a   1.000
_cell.length_b   1.000
_cell.length_c   1.000
_cell.angle_alpha   90.00
_cell.angle_beta   90.00
_cell.angle_gamma   90.00
#
_symmetry.space_group_name_H-M   'P 1'
#
loop_
_entity.id
_entity.type
_entity.pdbx_description
1 polymer ?
#
loop_
_entity_poly.entity_id
_entity_poly.type
_entity_poly.pdbx_seq_one_letter_code
_entity_poly.pdbx_strand_id
1 'polypeptide(L)'
;MRIAMMTNNYKPFVGGVPISIERLADSLRDLGHSVYVFAPDYKSPVDDDEYTFRFPTMKHKIAGAIPIPNLIYGYVKNAISTLDIDLIHVHHPVMIGNVATRIGKEFHIPVVFTYHTRYEQYLHYLTPFGYLQNKANQGNLLGESILDFAQRQVIQRYLNRFLEKCDMVLSLIHI
;
A
#
# COMPACT_ATOMS: atom_id res chain seq x y z
N MET A 1 -20.40 5.99 8.25
CA MET A 1 -19.57 6.20 7.07
C MET A 1 -19.20 4.86 6.46
N ARG A 2 -19.06 4.80 5.14
CA ARG A 2 -18.55 3.63 4.41
C ARG A 2 -17.11 3.89 4.05
N ILE A 3 -16.18 3.10 4.59
CA ILE A 3 -14.74 3.32 4.53
C ILE A 3 -14.10 2.19 3.74
N ALA A 4 -13.30 2.53 2.72
CA ALA A 4 -12.47 1.57 1.97
C ALA A 4 -11.04 1.59 2.50
N MET A 5 -10.62 0.57 3.24
CA MET A 5 -9.23 0.37 3.64
C MET A 5 -8.47 -0.36 2.54
N MET A 6 -7.39 0.23 2.04
CA MET A 6 -6.63 -0.29 0.91
C MET A 6 -5.20 -0.64 1.29
N THR A 7 -4.77 -1.88 1.02
CA THR A 7 -3.46 -2.39 1.44
C THR A 7 -2.79 -3.30 0.41
N ASN A 8 -1.45 -3.33 0.39
CA ASN A 8 -0.67 -4.27 -0.42
C ASN A 8 -0.43 -5.61 0.29
N ASN A 9 -0.70 -5.71 1.58
CA ASN A 9 -0.58 -6.95 2.33
C ASN A 9 -1.67 -7.04 3.40
N TYR A 10 -2.22 -8.25 3.56
CA TYR A 10 -3.26 -8.57 4.53
C TYR A 10 -3.19 -10.05 4.87
N LYS A 11 -4.15 -10.56 5.67
CA LYS A 11 -4.24 -12.00 5.93
C LYS A 11 -4.14 -12.81 4.61
N PRO A 12 -3.49 -13.97 4.59
CA PRO A 12 -2.89 -14.73 5.70
C PRO A 12 -1.48 -14.26 6.08
N PHE A 13 -0.97 -13.18 5.48
CA PHE A 13 0.33 -12.62 5.85
C PHE A 13 0.25 -12.02 7.26
N VAL A 14 1.15 -12.48 8.16
CA VAL A 14 1.23 -11.98 9.55
C VAL A 14 2.29 -10.89 9.64
N GLY A 15 1.88 -9.70 10.10
CA GLY A 15 2.79 -8.56 10.26
C GLY A 15 2.09 -7.39 10.94
N GLY A 16 2.84 -6.36 11.32
CA GLY A 16 2.31 -5.21 12.03
C GLY A 16 1.20 -4.46 11.27
N VAL A 17 1.37 -4.28 9.96
CA VAL A 17 0.39 -3.57 9.14
C VAL A 17 -0.94 -4.32 9.02
N PRO A 18 -0.99 -5.62 8.64
CA PRO A 18 -2.24 -6.39 8.65
C PRO A 18 -2.97 -6.38 9.99
N ILE A 19 -2.25 -6.58 11.10
CA ILE A 19 -2.83 -6.55 12.45
C ILE A 19 -3.40 -5.16 12.78
N SER A 20 -2.69 -4.11 12.42
CA SER A 20 -3.16 -2.73 12.63
C SER A 20 -4.43 -2.43 11.82
N ILE A 21 -4.49 -2.88 10.56
CA ILE A 21 -5.67 -2.71 9.70
C ILE A 21 -6.87 -3.46 10.28
N GLU A 22 -6.68 -4.72 10.67
CA GLU A 22 -7.75 -5.54 11.25
C GLU A 22 -8.33 -4.88 12.50
N ARG A 23 -7.50 -4.52 13.46
CA ARG A 23 -7.94 -3.88 14.71
C ARG A 23 -8.65 -2.55 14.46
N LEU A 24 -8.15 -1.74 13.52
CA LEU A 24 -8.77 -0.48 13.16
C LEU A 24 -10.12 -0.70 12.47
N ALA A 25 -10.20 -1.67 11.55
CA ALA A 25 -11.45 -2.02 10.88
C ALA A 25 -12.52 -2.47 11.87
N ASP A 26 -12.15 -3.36 12.80
CA ASP A 26 -13.08 -3.85 13.83
C ASP A 26 -13.53 -2.73 14.76
N SER A 27 -12.59 -1.90 15.24
CA SER A 27 -12.95 -0.75 16.11
C SER A 27 -13.89 0.25 15.41
N LEU A 28 -13.69 0.50 14.12
CA LEU A 28 -14.58 1.38 13.35
C LEU A 28 -15.96 0.74 13.10
N ARG A 29 -16.01 -0.57 12.90
CA ARG A 29 -17.28 -1.32 12.79
C ARG A 29 -18.06 -1.28 14.10
N ASP A 30 -17.38 -1.44 15.24
CA ASP A 30 -17.97 -1.31 16.58
C ASP A 30 -18.55 0.09 16.82
N LEU A 31 -17.99 1.11 16.19
CA LEU A 31 -18.51 2.48 16.19
C LEU A 31 -19.64 2.72 15.17
N GLY A 32 -20.10 1.67 14.47
CA GLY A 32 -21.22 1.73 13.54
C GLY A 32 -20.85 2.17 12.13
N HIS A 33 -19.57 2.09 11.73
CA HIS A 33 -19.13 2.34 10.36
C HIS A 33 -19.11 1.03 9.54
N SER A 34 -19.37 1.13 8.23
CA SER A 34 -19.15 0.01 7.31
C SER A 34 -17.70 0.09 6.78
N VAL A 35 -16.88 -0.90 7.10
CA VAL A 35 -15.45 -0.90 6.70
C VAL A 35 -15.18 -2.06 5.78
N TYR A 36 -14.72 -1.75 4.56
CA TYR A 36 -14.37 -2.69 3.51
C TYR A 36 -12.86 -2.73 3.33
N VAL A 37 -12.26 -3.93 3.35
CA VAL A 37 -10.81 -4.10 3.19
C VAL A 37 -10.49 -4.58 1.79
N PHE A 38 -9.72 -3.80 1.03
CA PHE A 38 -9.22 -4.14 -0.29
C PHE A 38 -7.78 -4.66 -0.16
N ALA A 39 -7.58 -5.94 -0.42
CA ALA A 39 -6.33 -6.64 -0.20
C ALA A 39 -5.96 -7.55 -1.39
N PRO A 40 -4.68 -7.95 -1.54
CA PRO A 40 -4.28 -8.85 -2.61
C PRO A 40 -4.84 -10.27 -2.41
N ASP A 41 -5.16 -10.94 -3.51
CA ASP A 41 -5.45 -12.36 -3.52
C ASP A 41 -4.13 -13.16 -3.50
N TYR A 42 -3.90 -13.93 -2.43
CA TYR A 42 -2.68 -14.72 -2.24
C TYR A 42 -2.72 -16.09 -2.94
N LYS A 43 -3.83 -16.41 -3.61
CA LYS A 43 -4.06 -17.75 -4.24
C LYS A 43 -3.99 -18.90 -3.23
N SER A 44 -4.28 -18.62 -1.98
CA SER A 44 -4.37 -19.59 -0.88
C SER A 44 -5.73 -19.46 -0.19
N PRO A 45 -6.28 -20.52 0.37
CA PRO A 45 -7.50 -20.44 1.15
C PRO A 45 -7.33 -19.45 2.32
N VAL A 46 -8.21 -18.49 2.40
CA VAL A 46 -8.28 -17.52 3.50
C VAL A 46 -9.74 -17.45 3.93
N ASP A 47 -9.97 -17.50 5.21
CA ASP A 47 -11.30 -17.27 5.77
C ASP A 47 -11.53 -15.76 5.84
N ASP A 48 -12.07 -15.21 4.77
CA ASP A 48 -12.40 -13.78 4.65
C ASP A 48 -13.85 -13.54 5.07
N ASP A 49 -14.09 -12.40 5.71
CA ASP A 49 -15.44 -11.90 5.94
C ASP A 49 -16.05 -11.30 4.66
N GLU A 50 -17.35 -11.02 4.68
CA GLU A 50 -18.07 -10.41 3.56
C GLU A 50 -17.60 -8.98 3.21
N TYR A 51 -16.79 -8.37 4.07
CA TYR A 51 -16.24 -7.02 3.91
C TYR A 51 -14.83 -7.03 3.31
N THR A 52 -14.25 -8.20 2.99
CA THR A 52 -12.90 -8.32 2.44
C THR A 52 -12.94 -8.57 0.93
N PHE A 53 -12.44 -7.61 0.17
CA PHE A 53 -12.37 -7.62 -1.30
C PHE A 53 -10.96 -7.98 -1.77
N ARG A 54 -10.79 -9.14 -2.42
CA ARG A 54 -9.51 -9.64 -2.92
C ARG A 54 -9.30 -9.23 -4.38
N PHE A 55 -8.40 -8.26 -4.62
CA PHE A 55 -8.03 -7.90 -5.98
C PHE A 55 -7.03 -8.91 -6.58
N PRO A 56 -7.11 -9.17 -7.91
CA PRO A 56 -6.30 -10.19 -8.56
C PRO A 56 -4.81 -9.85 -8.54
N THR A 57 -3.98 -10.89 -8.42
CA THR A 57 -2.51 -10.78 -8.40
C THR A 57 -1.87 -11.64 -9.49
N MET A 58 -0.64 -11.29 -9.90
CA MET A 58 0.17 -12.10 -10.81
C MET A 58 0.72 -13.34 -10.09
N LYS A 59 1.16 -14.35 -10.86
CA LYS A 59 1.82 -15.54 -10.31
C LYS A 59 3.15 -15.24 -9.62
N HIS A 60 3.85 -14.21 -10.06
CA HIS A 60 5.15 -13.80 -9.50
C HIS A 60 4.95 -12.90 -8.27
N LYS A 61 5.86 -13.00 -7.31
CA LYS A 61 5.87 -12.19 -6.08
C LYS A 61 7.15 -11.36 -6.03
N ILE A 62 7.07 -10.15 -5.49
CA ILE A 62 8.26 -9.31 -5.20
C ILE A 62 8.89 -9.81 -3.90
N ALA A 63 10.22 -9.96 -3.89
CA ALA A 63 10.97 -10.48 -2.75
C ALA A 63 10.41 -11.81 -2.17
N GLY A 64 9.80 -12.64 -3.02
CA GLY A 64 9.24 -13.93 -2.63
C GLY A 64 7.95 -13.89 -1.77
N ALA A 65 7.54 -12.74 -1.29
CA ALA A 65 6.44 -12.60 -0.34
C ALA A 65 5.30 -11.68 -0.82
N ILE A 66 5.61 -10.54 -1.45
CA ILE A 66 4.63 -9.51 -1.78
C ILE A 66 3.98 -9.82 -3.13
N PRO A 67 2.66 -10.07 -3.19
CA PRO A 67 1.95 -10.31 -4.44
C PRO A 67 2.02 -9.07 -5.34
N ILE A 68 2.27 -9.30 -6.64
CA ILE A 68 2.22 -8.22 -7.64
C ILE A 68 0.77 -8.10 -8.10
N PRO A 69 0.12 -6.94 -7.92
CA PRO A 69 -1.24 -6.74 -8.34
C PRO A 69 -1.39 -6.73 -9.86
N ASN A 70 -2.50 -7.28 -10.33
CA ASN A 70 -2.90 -7.25 -11.74
C ASN A 70 -4.26 -6.57 -11.88
N LEU A 71 -4.36 -5.59 -12.77
CA LEU A 71 -5.61 -4.89 -13.07
C LEU A 71 -6.33 -4.30 -11.84
N ILE A 72 -5.59 -3.92 -10.81
CA ILE A 72 -6.15 -3.41 -9.53
C ILE A 72 -7.13 -2.27 -9.77
N TYR A 73 -6.76 -1.31 -10.63
CA TYR A 73 -7.55 -0.10 -10.83
C TYR A 73 -8.99 -0.42 -11.25
N GLY A 74 -9.17 -1.26 -12.28
CA GLY A 74 -10.50 -1.63 -12.76
C GLY A 74 -11.31 -2.38 -11.70
N TYR A 75 -10.69 -3.32 -11.01
CA TYR A 75 -11.33 -4.08 -9.94
C TYR A 75 -11.80 -3.18 -8.80
N VAL A 76 -10.90 -2.36 -8.25
CA VAL A 76 -11.22 -1.48 -7.13
C VAL A 76 -12.21 -0.41 -7.53
N LYS A 77 -12.06 0.18 -8.72
CA LYS A 77 -13.00 1.18 -9.26
C LYS A 77 -14.43 0.62 -9.32
N ASN A 78 -14.60 -0.58 -9.87
CA ASN A 78 -15.93 -1.20 -9.96
C ASN A 78 -16.55 -1.42 -8.57
N ALA A 79 -15.78 -1.94 -7.60
CA ALA A 79 -16.27 -2.14 -6.25
C ALA A 79 -16.62 -0.80 -5.56
N ILE A 80 -15.77 0.21 -5.66
CA ILE A 80 -15.99 1.54 -5.08
C ILE A 80 -17.27 2.18 -5.65
N SER A 81 -17.52 2.04 -6.95
CA SER A 81 -18.71 2.61 -7.60
C SER A 81 -20.03 1.98 -7.14
N THR A 82 -20.00 0.76 -6.57
CA THR A 82 -21.18 0.05 -6.06
C THR A 82 -21.38 0.19 -4.56
N LEU A 83 -20.31 0.46 -3.82
CA LEU A 83 -20.33 0.50 -2.35
C LEU A 83 -20.61 1.89 -1.78
N ASP A 84 -20.71 2.94 -2.64
CA ASP A 84 -20.89 4.35 -2.22
C ASP A 84 -19.92 4.77 -1.10
N ILE A 85 -18.64 4.61 -1.31
CA ILE A 85 -17.60 4.87 -0.32
C ILE A 85 -17.49 6.35 0.01
N ASP A 86 -17.48 6.66 1.31
CA ASP A 86 -17.36 8.03 1.85
C ASP A 86 -15.89 8.43 2.08
N LEU A 87 -15.00 7.44 2.33
CA LEU A 87 -13.58 7.67 2.66
C LEU A 87 -12.72 6.53 2.16
N ILE A 88 -11.58 6.85 1.57
CA ILE A 88 -10.52 5.90 1.26
C ILE A 88 -9.41 6.03 2.29
N HIS A 89 -9.09 4.93 2.99
CA HIS A 89 -7.99 4.86 3.93
C HIS A 89 -6.91 3.92 3.37
N VAL A 90 -5.80 4.49 2.92
CA VAL A 90 -4.71 3.72 2.30
C VAL A 90 -3.55 3.52 3.26
N HIS A 91 -2.95 2.31 3.25
CA HIS A 91 -1.89 1.89 4.17
C HIS A 91 -0.53 1.69 3.50
N HIS A 92 -0.46 1.83 2.16
CA HIS A 92 0.78 1.72 1.40
C HIS A 92 0.83 2.76 0.28
N PRO A 93 1.92 3.52 0.11
CA PRO A 93 1.98 4.59 -0.90
C PRO A 93 2.19 4.06 -2.31
N VAL A 94 2.84 2.88 -2.47
CA VAL A 94 3.16 2.27 -3.77
C VAL A 94 2.04 1.31 -4.19
N MET A 95 1.87 1.09 -5.49
CA MET A 95 0.84 0.22 -6.08
C MET A 95 -0.58 0.65 -5.67
N ILE A 96 -1.13 0.09 -4.58
CA ILE A 96 -2.49 0.39 -4.14
C ILE A 96 -2.68 1.87 -3.78
N GLY A 97 -1.64 2.54 -3.29
CA GLY A 97 -1.69 3.97 -2.99
C GLY A 97 -1.94 4.84 -4.23
N ASN A 98 -1.29 4.51 -5.36
CA ASN A 98 -1.55 5.21 -6.62
C ASN A 98 -2.97 4.98 -7.14
N VAL A 99 -3.51 3.78 -6.91
CA VAL A 99 -4.90 3.45 -7.24
C VAL A 99 -5.86 4.24 -6.36
N ALA A 100 -5.60 4.27 -5.05
CA ALA A 100 -6.41 4.99 -4.07
C ALA A 100 -6.50 6.49 -4.40
N THR A 101 -5.37 7.15 -4.60
CA THR A 101 -5.34 8.59 -4.92
C THR A 101 -5.97 8.92 -6.27
N ARG A 102 -5.85 8.02 -7.27
CA ARG A 102 -6.51 8.20 -8.56
C ARG A 102 -8.03 8.06 -8.44
N ILE A 103 -8.51 7.05 -7.72
CA ILE A 103 -9.94 6.82 -7.48
C ILE A 103 -10.52 7.95 -6.62
N GLY A 104 -9.83 8.36 -5.55
CA GLY A 104 -10.25 9.47 -4.71
C GLY A 104 -10.47 10.74 -5.53
N LYS A 105 -9.53 11.07 -6.43
CA LYS A 105 -9.67 12.21 -7.34
C LYS A 105 -10.83 12.04 -8.33
N GLU A 106 -11.03 10.86 -8.91
CA GLU A 106 -12.06 10.60 -9.90
C GLU A 106 -13.48 10.66 -9.32
N PHE A 107 -13.67 10.11 -8.12
CA PHE A 107 -14.97 10.05 -7.45
C PHE A 107 -15.18 11.14 -6.40
N HIS A 108 -14.22 12.05 -6.23
CA HIS A 108 -14.23 13.10 -5.21
C HIS A 108 -14.36 12.55 -3.79
N ILE A 109 -13.70 11.42 -3.53
CA ILE A 109 -13.67 10.76 -2.22
C ILE A 109 -12.37 11.14 -1.51
N PRO A 110 -12.41 11.65 -0.27
CA PRO A 110 -11.21 12.00 0.48
C PRO A 110 -10.33 10.77 0.74
N VAL A 111 -9.01 10.98 0.69
CA VAL A 111 -7.99 9.95 0.87
C VAL A 111 -7.19 10.23 2.13
N VAL A 112 -7.25 9.32 3.09
CA VAL A 112 -6.42 9.29 4.30
C VAL A 112 -5.30 8.28 4.11
N PHE A 113 -4.08 8.63 4.47
CA PHE A 113 -2.93 7.73 4.44
C PHE A 113 -2.37 7.50 5.83
N THR A 114 -2.17 6.23 6.22
CA THR A 114 -1.41 5.90 7.43
C THR A 114 0.02 5.50 7.09
N TYR A 115 0.97 6.26 7.62
CA TYR A 115 2.39 6.04 7.47
C TYR A 115 2.87 5.00 8.48
N HIS A 116 2.96 3.73 8.07
CA HIS A 116 3.31 2.60 8.95
C HIS A 116 4.80 2.34 9.04
N THR A 117 5.57 2.71 8.04
CA THR A 117 6.95 2.25 7.87
C THR A 117 7.80 3.35 7.28
N ARG A 118 9.04 3.46 7.71
CA ARG A 118 10.04 4.37 7.11
C ARG A 118 10.41 3.85 5.72
N TYR A 119 9.60 4.21 4.72
CA TYR A 119 9.74 3.73 3.33
C TYR A 119 11.10 4.07 2.73
N GLU A 120 11.75 5.15 3.15
CA GLU A 120 13.11 5.55 2.75
C GLU A 120 14.14 4.45 3.04
N GLN A 121 13.89 3.63 4.06
CA GLN A 121 14.78 2.54 4.46
C GLN A 121 14.45 1.21 3.76
N TYR A 122 13.23 1.04 3.24
CA TYR A 122 12.75 -0.25 2.72
C TYR A 122 12.52 -0.25 1.21
N LEU A 123 12.23 0.90 0.57
CA LEU A 123 11.91 0.94 -0.85
C LEU A 123 13.10 0.61 -1.75
N HIS A 124 14.34 0.68 -1.26
CA HIS A 124 15.50 0.23 -2.03
C HIS A 124 15.44 -1.27 -2.36
N TYR A 125 14.77 -2.08 -1.54
CA TYR A 125 14.54 -3.50 -1.85
C TYR A 125 13.47 -3.72 -2.95
N LEU A 126 12.62 -2.74 -3.21
CA LEU A 126 11.51 -2.84 -4.17
C LEU A 126 11.82 -2.22 -5.53
N THR A 127 12.95 -1.54 -5.66
CA THR A 127 13.36 -0.90 -6.91
C THR A 127 14.23 -1.85 -7.76
N PRO A 128 14.21 -1.74 -9.11
CA PRO A 128 15.15 -2.46 -9.98
C PRO A 128 16.62 -2.21 -9.62
N PHE A 129 16.89 -1.12 -8.90
CA PHE A 129 18.21 -0.74 -8.40
C PHE A 129 18.75 -1.68 -7.32
N GLY A 130 17.90 -2.31 -6.48
CA GLY A 130 18.34 -3.35 -5.55
C GLY A 130 18.97 -4.56 -6.24
N TYR A 131 18.51 -4.87 -7.46
CA TYR A 131 19.13 -5.88 -8.32
C TYR A 131 20.49 -5.43 -8.90
N LEU A 132 20.64 -4.14 -9.20
CA LEU A 132 21.90 -3.55 -9.69
C LEU A 132 22.94 -3.43 -8.58
N GLN A 133 22.54 -3.18 -7.34
CA GLN A 133 23.42 -3.10 -6.18
C GLN A 133 24.07 -4.46 -5.87
N ASN A 134 23.34 -5.57 -6.00
CA ASN A 134 23.90 -6.91 -5.89
C ASN A 134 24.92 -7.24 -7.00
N LYS A 135 24.86 -6.54 -8.12
CA LYS A 135 25.81 -6.68 -9.24
C LYS A 135 27.01 -5.71 -9.15
N ALA A 136 26.82 -4.57 -8.47
CA ALA A 136 27.84 -3.54 -8.28
C ALA A 136 28.76 -3.80 -7.08
N ASN A 137 28.46 -4.77 -6.22
CA ASN A 137 29.24 -5.16 -5.04
C ASN A 137 30.65 -5.74 -5.36
N GLN A 138 31.22 -5.37 -6.51
CA GLN A 138 32.60 -5.62 -6.87
C GLN A 138 33.39 -4.29 -6.95
N GLY A 139 33.58 -3.65 -5.79
CA GLY A 139 34.81 -2.91 -5.59
C GLY A 139 34.81 -1.38 -5.82
N ASN A 140 33.69 -0.63 -5.71
CA ASN A 140 33.75 0.83 -5.81
C ASN A 140 32.90 1.55 -4.74
N LEU A 141 33.47 1.76 -3.56
CA LEU A 141 32.84 2.40 -2.38
C LEU A 141 32.26 3.80 -2.65
N LEU A 142 32.85 4.56 -3.57
CA LEU A 142 32.37 5.89 -3.95
C LEU A 142 31.11 5.84 -4.83
N GLY A 143 31.02 4.84 -5.70
CA GLY A 143 29.85 4.60 -6.54
C GLY A 143 28.62 4.18 -5.74
N GLU A 144 28.80 3.39 -4.69
CA GLU A 144 27.72 2.94 -3.80
C GLU A 144 27.08 4.12 -3.05
N SER A 145 27.89 5.04 -2.51
CA SER A 145 27.37 6.21 -1.78
C SER A 145 26.56 7.16 -2.67
N ILE A 146 26.97 7.34 -3.92
CA ILE A 146 26.26 8.21 -4.88
C ILE A 146 24.94 7.56 -5.31
N LEU A 147 24.93 6.25 -5.57
CA LEU A 147 23.73 5.50 -5.94
C LEU A 147 22.72 5.48 -4.80
N ASP A 148 23.15 5.24 -3.56
CA ASP A 148 22.30 5.27 -2.39
C ASP A 148 21.69 6.66 -2.15
N PHE A 149 22.48 7.71 -2.31
CA PHE A 149 21.99 9.09 -2.21
C PHE A 149 20.94 9.39 -3.29
N ALA A 150 21.21 9.03 -4.53
CA ALA A 150 20.27 9.24 -5.64
C ALA A 150 18.97 8.45 -5.45
N GLN A 151 19.04 7.20 -4.99
CA GLN A 151 17.88 6.39 -4.66
C GLN A 151 17.01 7.03 -3.57
N ARG A 152 17.63 7.48 -2.47
CA ARG A 152 16.91 8.15 -1.39
C ARG A 152 16.19 9.40 -1.88
N GLN A 153 16.83 10.19 -2.73
CA GLN A 153 16.23 11.38 -3.34
C GLN A 153 15.02 11.05 -4.22
N VAL A 154 15.10 9.98 -5.03
CA VAL A 154 13.99 9.55 -5.87
C VAL A 154 12.82 9.06 -5.01
N ILE A 155 13.10 8.25 -3.99
CA ILE A 155 12.09 7.73 -3.05
C ILE A 155 11.42 8.88 -2.31
N GLN A 156 12.21 9.83 -1.78
CA GLN A 156 11.69 11.00 -1.08
C GLN A 156 10.76 11.83 -1.97
N ARG A 157 11.18 12.11 -3.21
CA ARG A 157 10.34 12.86 -4.17
C ARG A 157 9.05 12.12 -4.51
N TYR A 158 9.13 10.79 -4.64
CA TYR A 158 7.93 9.98 -4.87
C TYR A 158 6.98 10.05 -3.69
N LEU A 159 7.49 9.86 -2.47
CA LEU A 159 6.68 9.94 -1.25
C LEU A 159 6.04 11.32 -1.08
N ASN A 160 6.80 12.40 -1.23
CA ASN A 160 6.28 13.76 -1.14
C ASN A 160 5.12 13.98 -2.13
N ARG A 161 5.31 13.59 -3.40
CA ARG A 161 4.26 13.69 -4.42
C ARG A 161 3.04 12.80 -4.14
N PHE A 162 3.22 11.70 -3.44
CA PHE A 162 2.12 10.85 -3.01
C PHE A 162 1.38 11.50 -1.84
N LEU A 163 2.09 12.00 -0.83
CA LEU A 163 1.52 12.67 0.34
C LEU A 163 0.71 13.92 -0.04
N GLU A 164 1.19 14.70 -1.02
CA GLU A 164 0.47 15.87 -1.57
C GLU A 164 -0.88 15.53 -2.22
N LYS A 165 -1.13 14.26 -2.54
CA LYS A 165 -2.40 13.78 -3.12
C LYS A 165 -3.36 13.24 -2.05
N CYS A 166 -2.93 13.15 -0.80
CA CYS A 166 -3.74 12.69 0.30
C CYS A 166 -4.32 13.88 1.05
N ASP A 167 -5.58 13.79 1.46
CA ASP A 167 -6.24 14.86 2.21
C ASP A 167 -5.80 14.88 3.67
N MET A 168 -5.36 13.72 4.19
CA MET A 168 -4.83 13.60 5.56
C MET A 168 -3.75 12.50 5.62
N VAL A 169 -2.76 12.73 6.46
CA VAL A 169 -1.69 11.76 6.76
C VAL A 169 -1.63 11.50 8.26
N LEU A 170 -1.74 10.22 8.63
CA LEU A 170 -1.57 9.74 9.99
C LEU A 170 -0.20 9.07 10.10
N SER A 171 0.59 9.41 11.13
CA SER A 171 1.86 8.74 11.39
C SER A 171 1.76 7.88 12.64
N LEU A 172 2.12 6.62 12.53
CA LEU A 172 2.31 5.71 13.66
C LEU A 172 3.77 5.68 14.14
N ILE A 173 4.64 6.40 13.45
CA ILE A 173 6.06 6.49 13.75
C ILE A 173 6.26 7.80 14.48
N HIS A 174 6.65 7.73 15.75
CA HIS A 174 7.11 8.91 16.47
C HIS A 174 8.40 9.40 15.84
N ILE A 175 8.35 10.62 15.41
CA ILE A 175 9.51 11.37 14.91
C ILE A 175 10.26 11.91 16.11
#